data_ba940f4290d42876fee0bd6939cf615e
#
_entry.id   ba940f4290d42876fee0bd6939cf615e
#
_cell.length_a   1.000
_cell.length_b   1.000
_cell.length_c   1.000
_cell.angle_alpha   90.00
_cell.angle_beta   90.00
_cell.angle_gamma   90.00
#
_symmetry.space_group_name_H-M   'P 1'
#
loop_
_entity.id
_entity.type
_entity.pdbx_description
1 polymer ?
#
loop_
_entity_poly.entity_id
_entity_poly.type
_entity_poly.pdbx_seq_one_letter_code
_entity_poly.pdbx_strand_id
1 'polypeptide(L)'
;MKPRALKQLTRIANDPYGCLPDLRKRKRIIGSTLADVPEEMIHAAGLHPFLILGTNESIRRSAGLLPDNACSLARSNLELVLGDQAVFFDGFVLSQVCDTTQHLSDIWRRRLADHYFENFLAPRQLARPSARAWYAEECRRMRSALERYTGRQINDEGLEESCRLYNENRALLRRLYAIKQQAPGLMSNREFFDMVKASFFMEKEEHNQLLREVLDWAEREKDCFAD
;
A
#
# COMPACT_ATOMS: atom_id res chain seq x y z
N MET A 1 -11.63 -27.55 -5.96
CA MET A 1 -12.51 -26.35 -5.77
C MET A 1 -11.68 -25.20 -5.22
N LYS A 2 -11.77 -23.98 -5.80
CA LYS A 2 -10.97 -22.83 -5.36
C LYS A 2 -11.28 -22.43 -3.90
N PRO A 3 -10.26 -22.04 -3.10
CA PRO A 3 -10.43 -21.77 -1.68
C PRO A 3 -11.23 -20.47 -1.44
N ARG A 4 -11.87 -20.40 -0.26
CA ARG A 4 -12.62 -19.21 0.17
C ARG A 4 -11.71 -17.98 0.28
N ALA A 5 -10.47 -18.18 0.69
CA ALA A 5 -9.45 -17.14 0.80
C ALA A 5 -9.25 -16.38 -0.52
N LEU A 6 -9.19 -17.07 -1.66
CA LEU A 6 -9.05 -16.46 -2.98
C LEU A 6 -10.24 -15.52 -3.30
N LYS A 7 -11.47 -15.95 -2.98
CA LYS A 7 -12.67 -15.12 -3.16
C LYS A 7 -12.65 -13.88 -2.27
N GLN A 8 -12.15 -14.01 -1.04
CA GLN A 8 -12.03 -12.89 -0.11
C GLN A 8 -11.01 -11.86 -0.61
N LEU A 9 -9.85 -12.30 -1.07
CA LEU A 9 -8.81 -11.44 -1.66
C LEU A 9 -9.34 -10.69 -2.90
N THR A 10 -10.04 -11.41 -3.80
CA THR A 10 -10.69 -10.81 -4.97
C THR A 10 -11.73 -9.75 -4.59
N ARG A 11 -12.54 -9.99 -3.55
CA ARG A 11 -13.52 -9.03 -3.07
C ARG A 11 -12.86 -7.74 -2.59
N ILE A 12 -11.82 -7.85 -1.77
CA ILE A 12 -11.08 -6.69 -1.23
C ILE A 12 -10.37 -5.93 -2.35
N ALA A 13 -9.76 -6.63 -3.29
CA ALA A 13 -9.11 -6.00 -4.44
C ALA A 13 -10.09 -5.21 -5.33
N ASN A 14 -11.35 -5.66 -5.45
CA ASN A 14 -12.36 -5.00 -6.28
C ASN A 14 -13.05 -3.82 -5.57
N ASP A 15 -13.13 -3.85 -4.24
CA ASP A 15 -13.66 -2.75 -3.42
C ASP A 15 -12.72 -2.46 -2.24
N PRO A 16 -11.54 -1.84 -2.51
CA PRO A 16 -10.56 -1.59 -1.47
C PRO A 16 -11.04 -0.59 -0.41
N TYR A 17 -11.83 0.39 -0.79
CA TYR A 17 -12.32 1.43 0.13
C TYR A 17 -13.48 0.95 1.01
N GLY A 18 -14.19 -0.10 0.61
CA GLY A 18 -15.23 -0.72 1.41
C GLY A 18 -14.73 -1.36 2.71
N CYS A 19 -13.42 -1.64 2.85
CA CYS A 19 -12.85 -2.14 4.09
C CYS A 19 -12.45 -1.04 5.10
N LEU A 20 -12.38 0.24 4.67
CA LEU A 20 -11.91 1.35 5.50
C LEU A 20 -12.71 1.54 6.80
N PRO A 21 -14.05 1.48 6.81
CA PRO A 21 -14.82 1.65 8.04
C PRO A 21 -14.46 0.63 9.12
N ASP A 22 -14.18 -0.61 8.75
CA ASP A 22 -13.83 -1.67 9.69
C ASP A 22 -12.36 -1.61 10.12
N LEU A 23 -11.46 -1.28 9.22
CA LEU A 23 -10.06 -1.01 9.53
C LEU A 23 -9.91 0.16 10.51
N ARG A 24 -10.65 1.24 10.29
CA ARG A 24 -10.62 2.44 11.14
C ARG A 24 -11.02 2.19 12.59
N LYS A 25 -11.89 1.21 12.84
CA LYS A 25 -12.25 0.78 14.21
C LYS A 25 -11.10 0.12 14.95
N ARG A 26 -10.15 -0.48 14.23
CA ARG A 26 -9.04 -1.29 14.77
C ARG A 26 -7.73 -0.53 14.85
N LYS A 27 -7.41 0.24 13.81
CA LYS A 27 -6.12 0.95 13.67
C LYS A 27 -6.32 2.34 13.07
N ARG A 28 -5.42 3.25 13.39
CA ARG A 28 -5.27 4.50 12.65
C ARG A 28 -4.68 4.20 11.27
N ILE A 29 -5.18 4.85 10.23
CA ILE A 29 -4.84 4.56 8.84
C ILE A 29 -4.02 5.70 8.24
N ILE A 30 -2.88 5.36 7.65
CA ILE A 30 -2.02 6.27 6.89
C ILE A 30 -2.11 5.94 5.41
N GLY A 31 -2.67 6.89 4.64
CA GLY A 31 -2.73 6.78 3.19
C GLY A 31 -1.39 7.09 2.53
N SER A 32 -1.01 6.32 1.49
CA SER A 32 0.13 6.62 0.62
C SER A 32 -0.29 6.57 -0.84
N THR A 33 0.43 7.26 -1.72
CA THR A 33 0.06 7.32 -3.15
C THR A 33 0.94 6.46 -4.04
N LEU A 34 2.06 5.97 -3.55
CA LEU A 34 3.03 5.15 -4.30
C LEU A 34 3.67 4.11 -3.37
N ALA A 35 4.08 3.02 -3.97
CA ALA A 35 4.61 1.84 -3.26
C ALA A 35 6.10 1.98 -2.84
N ASP A 36 6.73 3.13 -3.02
CA ASP A 36 8.10 3.42 -2.57
C ASP A 36 8.18 3.98 -1.14
N VAL A 37 7.04 4.29 -0.54
CA VAL A 37 6.94 4.59 0.89
C VAL A 37 7.16 3.31 1.69
N PRO A 38 8.08 3.30 2.67
CA PRO A 38 8.34 2.10 3.47
C PRO A 38 7.17 1.79 4.42
N GLU A 39 6.25 0.94 3.96
CA GLU A 39 5.06 0.51 4.72
C GLU A 39 5.44 -0.11 6.07
N GLU A 40 6.59 -0.78 6.14
CA GLU A 40 7.13 -1.41 7.34
C GLU A 40 7.33 -0.40 8.49
N MET A 41 7.70 0.83 8.18
CA MET A 41 7.84 1.88 9.20
C MET A 41 6.49 2.35 9.73
N ILE A 42 5.50 2.51 8.85
CA ILE A 42 4.13 2.86 9.24
C ILE A 42 3.55 1.76 10.13
N HIS A 43 3.77 0.50 9.74
CA HIS A 43 3.34 -0.66 10.52
C HIS A 43 4.04 -0.73 11.87
N ALA A 44 5.36 -0.56 11.93
CA ALA A 44 6.13 -0.55 13.19
C ALA A 44 5.70 0.58 14.15
N ALA A 45 5.17 1.68 13.62
CA ALA A 45 4.56 2.75 14.41
C ALA A 45 3.17 2.39 14.99
N GLY A 46 2.66 1.18 14.72
CA GLY A 46 1.32 0.72 15.14
C GLY A 46 0.18 1.29 14.31
N LEU A 47 0.48 1.76 13.09
CA LEU A 47 -0.46 2.33 12.13
C LEU A 47 -0.70 1.34 10.99
N HIS A 48 -1.79 1.53 10.27
CA HIS A 48 -2.08 0.73 9.07
C HIS A 48 -1.72 1.52 7.80
N PRO A 49 -0.75 1.09 6.99
CA PRO A 49 -0.48 1.68 5.69
C PRO A 49 -1.55 1.25 4.69
N PHE A 50 -2.05 2.19 3.90
CA PHE A 50 -3.07 1.96 2.90
C PHE A 50 -2.71 2.68 1.60
N LEU A 51 -2.56 1.93 0.50
CA LEU A 51 -2.23 2.52 -0.79
C LEU A 51 -3.48 3.13 -1.45
N ILE A 52 -3.42 4.40 -1.78
CA ILE A 52 -4.49 5.11 -2.48
C ILE A 52 -4.29 4.94 -4.00
N LEU A 53 -5.24 4.29 -4.66
CA LEU A 53 -5.22 4.02 -6.09
C LEU A 53 -6.23 4.86 -6.88
N GLY A 54 -6.72 5.95 -6.29
CA GLY A 54 -7.71 6.83 -6.91
C GLY A 54 -9.13 6.30 -6.86
N THR A 55 -9.99 6.94 -7.61
CA THR A 55 -11.41 6.61 -7.74
C THR A 55 -11.79 6.39 -9.19
N ASN A 56 -12.87 5.65 -9.43
CA ASN A 56 -13.50 5.52 -10.75
C ASN A 56 -14.56 6.63 -11.01
N GLU A 57 -14.74 7.53 -10.07
CA GLU A 57 -15.66 8.66 -10.23
C GLU A 57 -15.11 9.71 -11.22
N SER A 58 -16.01 10.51 -11.76
CA SER A 58 -15.63 11.62 -12.63
C SER A 58 -14.82 12.66 -11.85
N ILE A 59 -13.76 13.16 -12.46
CA ILE A 59 -12.91 14.23 -11.91
C ILE A 59 -13.73 15.54 -11.90
N ARG A 60 -14.02 16.08 -10.72
CA ARG A 60 -14.78 17.31 -10.50
C ARG A 60 -14.12 18.24 -9.49
N ARG A 61 -13.83 17.73 -8.29
CA ARG A 61 -13.25 18.51 -7.18
C ARG A 61 -11.79 18.86 -7.44
N SER A 62 -11.04 17.92 -8.02
CA SER A 62 -9.62 18.09 -8.32
C SER A 62 -9.36 18.90 -9.61
N ALA A 63 -10.35 19.06 -10.50
CA ALA A 63 -10.19 19.73 -11.79
C ALA A 63 -9.74 21.21 -11.67
N GLY A 64 -10.12 21.90 -10.59
CA GLY A 64 -9.71 23.28 -10.36
C GLY A 64 -8.40 23.44 -9.57
N LEU A 65 -7.74 22.34 -9.18
CA LEU A 65 -6.58 22.33 -8.32
C LEU A 65 -5.33 21.79 -8.99
N LEU A 66 -5.48 20.93 -9.98
CA LEU A 66 -4.39 20.39 -10.78
C LEU A 66 -4.62 20.75 -12.26
N PRO A 67 -3.54 21.04 -13.01
CA PRO A 67 -3.65 21.31 -14.44
C PRO A 67 -4.10 20.04 -15.20
N ASP A 68 -4.72 20.25 -16.38
CA ASP A 68 -5.28 19.16 -17.17
C ASP A 68 -4.24 18.15 -17.69
N ASN A 69 -2.97 18.57 -17.80
CA ASN A 69 -1.85 17.72 -18.16
C ASN A 69 -1.27 16.91 -16.98
N ALA A 70 -1.76 17.10 -15.76
CA ALA A 70 -1.40 16.22 -14.64
C ALA A 70 -1.87 14.79 -14.90
N CYS A 71 -1.07 13.81 -14.50
CA CYS A 71 -1.39 12.40 -14.75
C CYS A 71 -2.72 12.01 -14.10
N SER A 72 -3.42 11.05 -14.72
CA SER A 72 -4.74 10.59 -14.28
C SER A 72 -4.73 10.06 -12.84
N LEU A 73 -3.64 9.39 -12.42
CA LEU A 73 -3.50 8.86 -11.07
C LEU A 73 -3.49 10.00 -10.03
N ALA A 74 -2.72 11.07 -10.25
CA ALA A 74 -2.66 12.21 -9.33
C ALA A 74 -4.02 12.91 -9.21
N ARG A 75 -4.69 13.13 -10.35
CA ARG A 75 -6.03 13.74 -10.39
C ARG A 75 -7.06 12.87 -9.68
N SER A 76 -7.04 11.57 -9.94
CA SER A 76 -7.96 10.60 -9.33
C SER A 76 -7.72 10.42 -7.83
N ASN A 77 -6.45 10.40 -7.39
CA ASN A 77 -6.11 10.35 -5.97
C ASN A 77 -6.60 11.62 -5.24
N LEU A 78 -6.39 12.79 -5.86
CA LEU A 78 -6.88 14.05 -5.29
C LEU A 78 -8.42 14.08 -5.22
N GLU A 79 -9.10 13.61 -6.28
CA GLU A 79 -10.56 13.52 -6.30
C GLU A 79 -11.10 12.68 -5.12
N LEU A 80 -10.47 11.52 -4.88
CA LEU A 80 -10.84 10.61 -3.79
C LEU A 80 -10.74 11.30 -2.43
N VAL A 81 -9.60 11.94 -2.14
CA VAL A 81 -9.36 12.53 -0.81
C VAL A 81 -10.09 13.85 -0.58
N LEU A 82 -10.50 14.54 -1.64
CA LEU A 82 -11.40 15.69 -1.53
C LEU A 82 -12.88 15.27 -1.36
N GLY A 83 -13.17 13.97 -1.52
CA GLY A 83 -14.47 13.37 -1.26
C GLY A 83 -14.60 12.83 0.16
N ASP A 84 -15.62 11.98 0.33
CA ASP A 84 -16.01 11.46 1.66
C ASP A 84 -15.02 10.41 2.21
N GLN A 85 -14.07 9.95 1.42
CA GLN A 85 -13.12 8.91 1.84
C GLN A 85 -12.01 9.44 2.79
N ALA A 86 -11.73 10.75 2.78
CA ALA A 86 -10.70 11.35 3.63
C ALA A 86 -10.93 11.10 5.12
N VAL A 87 -12.18 11.00 5.56
CA VAL A 87 -12.55 10.81 6.99
C VAL A 87 -12.04 9.50 7.60
N PHE A 88 -11.70 8.52 6.76
CA PHE A 88 -11.18 7.24 7.23
C PHE A 88 -9.67 7.24 7.47
N PHE A 89 -8.96 8.25 6.96
CA PHE A 89 -7.51 8.37 7.12
C PHE A 89 -7.18 9.30 8.29
N ASP A 90 -6.16 8.95 9.05
CA ASP A 90 -5.59 9.78 10.10
C ASP A 90 -4.46 10.66 9.59
N GLY A 91 -3.93 10.33 8.44
CA GLY A 91 -2.88 11.08 7.79
C GLY A 91 -2.41 10.45 6.49
N PHE A 92 -1.39 11.09 5.91
CA PHE A 92 -0.86 10.72 4.60
C PHE A 92 0.66 10.79 4.58
N VAL A 93 1.28 9.83 3.91
CA VAL A 93 2.70 9.88 3.53
C VAL A 93 2.78 9.86 2.01
N LEU A 94 3.23 10.96 1.41
CA LEU A 94 3.28 11.12 -0.03
C LEU A 94 4.71 11.01 -0.54
N SER A 95 4.92 10.15 -1.53
CA SER A 95 6.20 10.07 -2.21
C SER A 95 6.32 11.16 -3.27
N GLN A 96 7.49 11.81 -3.32
CA GLN A 96 7.78 12.86 -4.28
C GLN A 96 8.63 12.33 -5.44
N VAL A 97 8.01 11.63 -6.38
CA VAL A 97 8.72 11.01 -7.52
C VAL A 97 8.75 11.86 -8.78
N CYS A 98 7.91 12.89 -8.90
CA CYS A 98 7.84 13.80 -10.04
C CYS A 98 7.22 15.14 -9.61
N ASP A 99 7.27 16.14 -10.49
CA ASP A 99 6.72 17.48 -10.24
C ASP A 99 5.23 17.42 -9.89
N THR A 100 4.46 16.58 -10.57
CA THR A 100 3.03 16.40 -10.28
C THR A 100 2.80 15.92 -8.85
N THR A 101 3.57 14.95 -8.34
CA THR A 101 3.41 14.45 -6.96
C THR A 101 3.89 15.46 -5.93
N GLN A 102 4.87 16.29 -6.27
CA GLN A 102 5.32 17.40 -5.44
C GLN A 102 4.22 18.46 -5.27
N HIS A 103 3.62 18.92 -6.37
CA HIS A 103 2.49 19.85 -6.32
C HIS A 103 1.27 19.25 -5.64
N LEU A 104 0.99 17.96 -5.90
CA LEU A 104 -0.07 17.23 -5.24
C LEU A 104 0.08 17.24 -3.72
N SER A 105 1.30 17.04 -3.22
CA SER A 105 1.57 17.03 -1.78
C SER A 105 1.29 18.38 -1.12
N ASP A 106 1.61 19.49 -1.78
CA ASP A 106 1.33 20.85 -1.28
C ASP A 106 -0.18 21.14 -1.24
N ILE A 107 -0.92 20.67 -2.25
CA ILE A 107 -2.38 20.80 -2.31
C ILE A 107 -3.03 20.00 -1.17
N TRP A 108 -2.60 18.74 -0.97
CA TRP A 108 -3.15 17.88 0.08
C TRP A 108 -2.89 18.46 1.47
N ARG A 109 -1.67 18.90 1.74
CA ARG A 109 -1.31 19.51 3.03
C ARG A 109 -2.18 20.72 3.38
N ARG A 110 -2.53 21.52 2.38
CA ARG A 110 -3.40 22.70 2.58
C ARG A 110 -4.88 22.34 2.74
N ARG A 111 -5.34 21.30 2.03
CA ARG A 111 -6.75 20.91 2.01
C ARG A 111 -7.13 19.99 3.17
N LEU A 112 -6.16 19.26 3.69
CA LEU A 112 -6.31 18.28 4.77
C LEU A 112 -5.45 18.69 5.98
N ALA A 113 -5.53 19.96 6.38
CA ALA A 113 -4.67 20.55 7.42
C ALA A 113 -4.81 19.86 8.79
N ASP A 114 -5.93 19.23 9.07
CA ASP A 114 -6.19 18.51 10.32
C ASP A 114 -5.63 17.08 10.34
N HIS A 115 -5.07 16.60 9.21
CA HIS A 115 -4.49 15.28 9.10
C HIS A 115 -2.97 15.31 9.31
N TYR A 116 -2.42 14.22 9.82
CA TYR A 116 -0.96 14.03 9.79
C TYR A 116 -0.49 14.01 8.33
N PHE A 117 0.61 14.69 8.05
CA PHE A 117 1.14 14.78 6.69
C PHE A 117 2.66 14.71 6.68
N GLU A 118 3.21 13.81 5.88
CA GLU A 118 4.63 13.66 5.69
C GLU A 118 4.97 13.39 4.20
N ASN A 119 6.14 13.86 3.76
CA ASN A 119 6.69 13.53 2.46
C ASN A 119 7.82 12.53 2.61
N PHE A 120 7.93 11.60 1.66
CA PHE A 120 9.03 10.66 1.56
C PHE A 120 9.78 10.83 0.24
N LEU A 121 11.09 11.07 0.31
CA LEU A 121 11.95 11.32 -0.85
C LEU A 121 12.92 10.17 -1.07
N ALA A 122 12.50 9.13 -1.79
CA ALA A 122 13.39 8.06 -2.20
C ALA A 122 14.43 8.56 -3.22
N PRO A 123 15.70 8.10 -3.15
CA PRO A 123 16.71 8.46 -4.13
C PRO A 123 16.38 7.85 -5.49
N ARG A 124 16.54 8.65 -6.57
CA ARG A 124 16.25 8.18 -7.93
C ARG A 124 17.43 7.46 -8.58
N GLN A 125 18.62 7.83 -8.22
CA GLN A 125 19.89 7.30 -8.75
C GLN A 125 20.44 6.24 -7.81
N LEU A 126 19.86 5.03 -7.82
CA LEU A 126 20.14 3.95 -6.87
C LEU A 126 21.57 3.40 -6.95
N ALA A 127 22.23 3.54 -8.10
CA ALA A 127 23.59 3.02 -8.31
C ALA A 127 24.70 3.86 -7.61
N ARG A 128 24.40 5.08 -7.17
CA ARG A 128 25.38 5.93 -6.50
C ARG A 128 25.60 5.50 -5.06
N PRO A 129 26.83 5.48 -4.56
CA PRO A 129 27.13 5.18 -3.14
C PRO A 129 26.35 6.08 -2.16
N SER A 130 26.16 7.37 -2.52
CA SER A 130 25.37 8.32 -1.73
C SER A 130 23.87 7.99 -1.63
N ALA A 131 23.33 7.17 -2.53
CA ALA A 131 21.91 6.82 -2.50
C ALA A 131 21.51 6.05 -1.23
N ARG A 132 22.36 5.15 -0.76
CA ARG A 132 22.11 4.41 0.50
C ARG A 132 22.13 5.34 1.71
N ALA A 133 23.08 6.27 1.77
CA ALA A 133 23.16 7.22 2.86
C ALA A 133 21.94 8.16 2.87
N TRP A 134 21.53 8.65 1.69
CA TRP A 134 20.33 9.44 1.52
C TRP A 134 19.08 8.69 1.97
N TYR A 135 18.87 7.47 1.48
CA TYR A 135 17.71 6.67 1.84
C TYR A 135 17.64 6.37 3.34
N ALA A 136 18.78 6.05 3.94
CA ALA A 136 18.85 5.82 5.38
C ALA A 136 18.51 7.07 6.20
N GLU A 137 18.94 8.26 5.75
CA GLU A 137 18.61 9.53 6.39
C GLU A 137 17.11 9.84 6.27
N GLU A 138 16.54 9.62 5.09
CA GLU A 138 15.12 9.82 4.84
C GLU A 138 14.26 8.85 5.69
N CYS A 139 14.72 7.61 5.85
CA CYS A 139 14.08 6.66 6.77
C CYS A 139 14.15 7.13 8.22
N ARG A 140 15.30 7.64 8.70
CA ARG A 140 15.41 8.20 10.05
C ARG A 140 14.49 9.41 10.26
N ARG A 141 14.41 10.29 9.27
CA ARG A 141 13.54 11.45 9.29
C ARG A 141 12.06 11.03 9.39
N MET A 142 11.63 10.06 8.57
CA MET A 142 10.27 9.51 8.61
C MET A 142 9.99 8.80 9.94
N ARG A 143 10.93 7.99 10.46
CA ARG A 143 10.82 7.36 11.79
C ARG A 143 10.54 8.40 12.87
N SER A 144 11.37 9.43 12.95
CA SER A 144 11.20 10.50 13.93
C SER A 144 9.87 11.26 13.79
N ALA A 145 9.40 11.45 12.55
CA ALA A 145 8.09 12.08 12.31
C ALA A 145 6.93 11.20 12.78
N LEU A 146 6.98 9.91 12.50
CA LEU A 146 5.98 8.93 12.97
C LEU A 146 5.99 8.79 14.49
N GLU A 147 7.16 8.78 15.13
CA GLU A 147 7.30 8.74 16.60
C GLU A 147 6.66 9.97 17.26
N ARG A 148 6.93 11.17 16.73
CA ARG A 148 6.27 12.39 17.20
C ARG A 148 4.75 12.35 17.05
N TYR A 149 4.27 11.84 15.92
CA TYR A 149 2.84 11.76 15.63
C TYR A 149 2.12 10.73 16.52
N THR A 150 2.74 9.58 16.75
CA THR A 150 2.13 8.49 17.52
C THR A 150 2.34 8.62 19.02
N GLY A 151 3.36 9.37 19.45
CA GLY A 151 3.83 9.41 20.83
C GLY A 151 4.54 8.13 21.28
N ARG A 152 4.92 7.24 20.33
CA ARG A 152 5.56 5.95 20.58
C ARG A 152 6.91 5.88 19.89
N GLN A 153 7.90 5.29 20.57
CA GLN A 153 9.18 4.98 19.92
C GLN A 153 9.04 3.77 19.01
N ILE A 154 9.66 3.85 17.85
CA ILE A 154 9.84 2.74 16.91
C ILE A 154 11.21 2.15 17.20
N ASN A 155 11.31 1.10 18.04
CA ASN A 155 12.57 0.43 18.32
C ASN A 155 12.98 -0.46 17.13
N ASP A 156 14.25 -0.86 17.12
CA ASP A 156 14.81 -1.65 16.01
C ASP A 156 14.18 -3.04 15.95
N GLU A 157 13.85 -3.65 17.10
CA GLU A 157 13.18 -4.96 17.17
C GLU A 157 11.80 -4.94 16.51
N GLY A 158 10.97 -3.93 16.81
CA GLY A 158 9.64 -3.78 16.19
C GLY A 158 9.72 -3.47 14.68
N LEU A 159 10.76 -2.73 14.26
CA LEU A 159 11.01 -2.51 12.84
C LEU A 159 11.46 -3.79 12.12
N GLU A 160 12.34 -4.59 12.73
CA GLU A 160 12.75 -5.88 12.19
C GLU A 160 11.59 -6.88 12.11
N GLU A 161 10.70 -6.88 13.10
CA GLU A 161 9.49 -7.71 13.08
C GLU A 161 8.57 -7.31 11.92
N SER A 162 8.34 -6.01 11.74
CA SER A 162 7.63 -5.47 10.57
C SER A 162 8.28 -5.91 9.27
N CYS A 163 9.59 -5.75 9.13
CA CYS A 163 10.32 -6.18 7.93
C CYS A 163 10.16 -7.69 7.66
N ARG A 164 10.21 -8.52 8.71
CA ARG A 164 10.00 -9.98 8.57
C ARG A 164 8.59 -10.30 8.08
N LEU A 165 7.57 -9.66 8.64
CA LEU A 165 6.17 -9.82 8.24
C LEU A 165 5.95 -9.46 6.76
N TYR A 166 6.47 -8.33 6.32
CA TYR A 166 6.37 -7.89 4.92
C TYR A 166 7.19 -8.74 3.97
N ASN A 167 8.38 -9.20 4.39
CA ASN A 167 9.18 -10.12 3.60
C ASN A 167 8.52 -11.50 3.45
N GLU A 168 7.84 -11.99 4.48
CA GLU A 168 7.01 -13.18 4.39
C GLU A 168 5.90 -13.01 3.34
N ASN A 169 5.20 -11.87 3.35
CA ASN A 169 4.19 -11.55 2.35
C ASN A 169 4.74 -11.64 0.92
N ARG A 170 5.88 -11.00 0.69
CA ARG A 170 6.57 -11.04 -0.61
C ARG A 170 7.00 -12.46 -1.00
N ALA A 171 7.44 -13.27 -0.03
CA ALA A 171 7.83 -14.66 -0.28
C ALA A 171 6.63 -15.52 -0.67
N LEU A 172 5.50 -15.39 0.03
CA LEU A 172 4.26 -16.10 -0.30
C LEU A 172 3.76 -15.77 -1.70
N LEU A 173 3.73 -14.48 -2.07
CA LEU A 173 3.35 -14.05 -3.41
C LEU A 173 4.30 -14.59 -4.49
N ARG A 174 5.62 -14.61 -4.24
CA ARG A 174 6.60 -15.20 -5.19
C ARG A 174 6.40 -16.71 -5.36
N ARG A 175 6.09 -17.44 -4.29
CA ARG A 175 5.78 -18.89 -4.38
C ARG A 175 4.52 -19.14 -5.21
N LEU A 176 3.45 -18.39 -4.97
CA LEU A 176 2.23 -18.46 -5.75
C LEU A 176 2.46 -18.11 -7.22
N TYR A 177 3.30 -17.12 -7.50
CA TYR A 177 3.68 -16.77 -8.87
C TYR A 177 4.45 -17.91 -9.56
N ALA A 178 5.40 -18.54 -8.87
CA ALA A 178 6.13 -19.68 -9.40
C ALA A 178 5.22 -20.88 -9.72
N ILE A 179 4.24 -21.19 -8.85
CA ILE A 179 3.25 -22.22 -9.12
C ILE A 179 2.39 -21.86 -10.33
N LYS A 180 1.96 -20.59 -10.42
CA LYS A 180 1.19 -20.11 -11.59
C LYS A 180 1.96 -20.22 -12.89
N GLN A 181 3.28 -20.06 -12.89
CA GLN A 181 4.12 -20.27 -14.09
C GLN A 181 4.18 -21.76 -14.49
N GLN A 182 4.18 -22.67 -13.52
CA GLN A 182 4.23 -24.12 -13.75
C GLN A 182 2.85 -24.70 -14.12
N ALA A 183 1.77 -24.11 -13.60
CA ALA A 183 0.39 -24.53 -13.79
C ALA A 183 -0.50 -23.33 -14.15
N PRO A 184 -0.42 -22.81 -15.41
CA PRO A 184 -1.11 -21.57 -15.81
C PRO A 184 -2.64 -21.65 -15.71
N GLY A 185 -3.22 -22.84 -15.88
CA GLY A 185 -4.66 -23.08 -15.77
C GLY A 185 -5.22 -23.06 -14.36
N LEU A 186 -4.38 -23.19 -13.32
CA LEU A 186 -4.79 -23.29 -11.93
C LEU A 186 -5.50 -22.02 -11.43
N MET A 187 -4.90 -20.85 -11.74
CA MET A 187 -5.46 -19.55 -11.40
C MET A 187 -5.29 -18.56 -12.55
N SER A 188 -6.30 -17.72 -12.77
CA SER A 188 -6.25 -16.70 -13.82
C SER A 188 -5.27 -15.57 -13.46
N ASN A 189 -4.84 -14.79 -14.48
CA ASN A 189 -4.04 -13.59 -14.26
C ASN A 189 -4.76 -12.56 -13.37
N ARG A 190 -6.08 -12.47 -13.52
CA ARG A 190 -6.91 -11.58 -12.71
C ARG A 190 -6.87 -11.98 -11.24
N GLU A 191 -7.05 -13.26 -10.91
CA GLU A 191 -7.02 -13.74 -9.53
C GLU A 191 -5.66 -13.52 -8.87
N PHE A 192 -4.56 -13.75 -9.63
CA PHE A 192 -3.22 -13.44 -9.12
C PHE A 192 -3.02 -11.94 -8.88
N PHE A 193 -3.45 -11.10 -9.83
CA PHE A 193 -3.39 -9.66 -9.69
C PHE A 193 -4.21 -9.17 -8.48
N ASP A 194 -5.40 -9.72 -8.27
CA ASP A 194 -6.26 -9.38 -7.14
C ASP A 194 -5.60 -9.75 -5.80
N MET A 195 -4.87 -10.86 -5.71
CA MET A 195 -4.07 -11.20 -4.52
C MET A 195 -2.98 -10.17 -4.25
N VAL A 196 -2.24 -9.77 -5.27
CA VAL A 196 -1.21 -8.73 -5.13
C VAL A 196 -1.84 -7.40 -4.73
N LYS A 197 -2.94 -7.01 -5.40
CA LYS A 197 -3.65 -5.76 -5.13
C LYS A 197 -4.21 -5.70 -3.70
N ALA A 198 -4.77 -6.79 -3.20
CA ALA A 198 -5.31 -6.86 -1.84
C ALA A 198 -4.25 -6.60 -0.76
N SER A 199 -2.96 -6.92 -1.03
CA SER A 199 -1.85 -6.68 -0.10
C SER A 199 -1.65 -5.22 0.27
N PHE A 200 -2.12 -4.29 -0.54
CA PHE A 200 -1.99 -2.85 -0.31
C PHE A 200 -3.09 -2.25 0.58
N PHE A 201 -4.10 -3.05 0.92
CA PHE A 201 -5.29 -2.57 1.64
C PHE A 201 -5.54 -3.29 2.95
N MET A 202 -5.05 -4.53 3.09
CA MET A 202 -5.26 -5.38 4.24
C MET A 202 -4.16 -5.26 5.29
N GLU A 203 -4.49 -5.56 6.54
CA GLU A 203 -3.47 -5.87 7.53
C GLU A 203 -2.61 -7.05 7.02
N LYS A 204 -1.30 -6.90 7.14
CA LYS A 204 -0.35 -7.82 6.49
C LYS A 204 -0.41 -9.22 7.08
N GLU A 205 -0.75 -9.32 8.37
CA GLU A 205 -0.98 -10.58 9.08
C GLU A 205 -2.17 -11.36 8.49
N GLU A 206 -3.32 -10.67 8.30
CA GLU A 206 -4.51 -11.27 7.69
C GLU A 206 -4.24 -11.69 6.24
N HIS A 207 -3.54 -10.82 5.49
CA HIS A 207 -3.20 -11.11 4.10
C HIS A 207 -2.28 -12.34 4.00
N ASN A 208 -1.25 -12.46 4.84
CA ASN A 208 -0.37 -13.62 4.88
C ASN A 208 -1.12 -14.90 5.20
N GLN A 209 -2.07 -14.85 6.13
CA GLN A 209 -2.90 -16.01 6.45
C GLN A 209 -3.69 -16.48 5.22
N LEU A 210 -4.37 -15.56 4.53
CA LEU A 210 -5.14 -15.92 3.32
C LEU A 210 -4.23 -16.43 2.19
N LEU A 211 -3.03 -15.86 2.03
CA LEU A 211 -2.06 -16.34 1.04
C LEU A 211 -1.57 -17.75 1.36
N ARG A 212 -1.36 -18.12 2.64
CA ARG A 212 -1.00 -19.49 3.01
C ARG A 212 -2.11 -20.48 2.65
N GLU A 213 -3.38 -20.14 2.91
CA GLU A 213 -4.52 -20.99 2.51
C GLU A 213 -4.59 -21.20 0.99
N VAL A 214 -4.34 -20.13 0.21
CA VAL A 214 -4.28 -20.22 -1.26
C VAL A 214 -3.07 -21.03 -1.71
N LEU A 215 -1.92 -20.88 -1.05
CA LEU A 215 -0.70 -21.60 -1.37
C LEU A 215 -0.86 -23.11 -1.12
N ASP A 216 -1.40 -23.49 0.03
CA ASP A 216 -1.67 -24.89 0.38
C ASP A 216 -2.64 -25.56 -0.61
N TRP A 217 -3.63 -24.83 -1.07
CA TRP A 217 -4.50 -25.28 -2.14
C TRP A 217 -3.75 -25.42 -3.47
N ALA A 218 -2.99 -24.42 -3.85
CA ALA A 218 -2.27 -24.39 -5.12
C ALA A 218 -1.22 -25.51 -5.20
N GLU A 219 -0.52 -25.80 -4.12
CA GLU A 219 0.46 -26.90 -4.04
C GLU A 219 -0.17 -28.28 -4.21
N ARG A 220 -1.40 -28.48 -3.73
CA ARG A 220 -2.13 -29.77 -3.90
C ARG A 220 -2.70 -29.94 -5.30
N GLU A 221 -3.11 -28.87 -5.95
CA GLU A 221 -3.85 -28.95 -7.22
C GLU A 221 -2.97 -28.73 -8.46
N LYS A 222 -1.74 -28.22 -8.30
CA LYS A 222 -0.87 -27.78 -9.42
C LYS A 222 -0.63 -28.89 -10.44
N ASP A 223 -0.45 -30.13 -10.01
CA ASP A 223 -0.13 -31.26 -10.89
C ASP A 223 -1.28 -31.61 -11.85
N CYS A 224 -2.53 -31.22 -11.49
CA CYS A 224 -3.70 -31.36 -12.35
C CYS A 224 -3.75 -30.33 -13.50
N PHE A 225 -2.89 -29.31 -13.46
CA PHE A 225 -2.88 -28.16 -14.38
C PHE A 225 -1.48 -27.86 -14.95
N ALA A 226 -0.55 -28.81 -14.84
CA ALA A 226 0.84 -28.70 -15.26
C ALA A 226 1.04 -29.18 -16.70
N ASP A 227 0.26 -28.69 -17.67
CA ASP A 227 0.44 -28.95 -19.12
C ASP A 227 1.04 -27.74 -19.83
#